data_4121900fdc947f3f9bd0555246c8c626
#
_entry.id   4121900fdc947f3f9bd0555246c8c626
#
_cell.length_a   1.000
_cell.length_b   1.000
_cell.length_c   1.000
_cell.angle_alpha   90.00
_cell.angle_beta   90.00
_cell.angle_gamma   90.00
#
_symmetry.space_group_name_H-M   'P 1'
#
loop_
_entity.id
_entity.type
_entity.pdbx_description
1 polymer ?
#
loop_
_entity_poly.entity_id
_entity_poly.type
_entity_poly.pdbx_seq_one_letter_code
_entity_poly.pdbx_strand_id
1 'polypeptide(L)'
;MAASVDGRLHPSRWSPFVEDCSVGGVYEEVANQYDYVGWMIGRVTMAEYSEAITESEPAKLRPAETAPAQGIKVDPKGRKISVAFDFKGKLHYGQPVQETGEQIVAVVSDRVCDEYIEELRQSGAGAVAVPVNGNEFVFAMEQLAKDYGDGVWMLEGGAIINAAFMQAALVDEVSTVVYPAIDATKESPAIYEAAQEGVFRLSKSAKSTARLLTFICSEHPQISP
;
A
#
# COMPACT_ATOMS: atom_id res chain seq x y z
N MET A 1 7.32 -4.74 -4.75
CA MET A 1 7.23 -5.62 -3.56
C MET A 1 8.57 -6.29 -3.29
N ALA A 2 8.98 -6.45 -2.02
CA ALA A 2 10.14 -7.26 -1.64
C ALA A 2 9.66 -8.52 -0.91
N ALA A 3 10.22 -9.68 -1.25
CA ALA A 3 9.84 -10.96 -0.65
C ALA A 3 11.04 -11.91 -0.58
N SER A 4 11.00 -12.87 0.36
CA SER A 4 11.91 -14.02 0.37
C SER A 4 11.67 -14.93 -0.83
N VAL A 5 12.57 -15.89 -1.07
CA VAL A 5 12.47 -16.86 -2.17
C VAL A 5 11.15 -17.65 -2.12
N ASP A 6 10.65 -17.93 -0.92
CA ASP A 6 9.37 -18.61 -0.68
C ASP A 6 8.17 -17.65 -0.57
N GLY A 7 8.33 -16.37 -0.98
CA GLY A 7 7.25 -15.40 -1.14
C GLY A 7 6.73 -14.80 0.17
N ARG A 8 7.54 -14.70 1.21
CA ARG A 8 7.15 -14.12 2.51
C ARG A 8 7.55 -12.66 2.64
N LEU A 9 6.82 -11.89 3.46
CA LEU A 9 6.89 -10.43 3.53
C LEU A 9 7.59 -9.86 4.77
N HIS A 10 8.18 -10.60 5.66
CA HIS A 10 8.82 -10.05 6.86
C HIS A 10 10.34 -9.84 6.70
N PRO A 11 10.79 -8.74 6.06
CA PRO A 11 12.21 -8.50 5.80
C PRO A 11 13.06 -8.39 7.08
N SER A 12 12.50 -7.93 8.19
CA SER A 12 13.19 -7.88 9.48
C SER A 12 13.65 -9.23 10.01
N ARG A 13 13.10 -10.33 9.49
CA ARG A 13 13.44 -11.69 9.92
C ARG A 13 14.64 -12.27 9.18
N TRP A 14 14.88 -11.82 7.95
CA TRP A 14 15.93 -12.37 7.09
C TRP A 14 16.98 -11.34 6.63
N SER A 15 16.70 -10.05 6.72
CA SER A 15 17.64 -9.00 6.35
C SER A 15 18.97 -9.00 7.16
N PRO A 16 19.02 -9.40 8.45
CA PRO A 16 20.28 -9.43 9.20
C PRO A 16 21.31 -10.45 8.68
N PHE A 17 20.88 -11.39 7.84
CA PHE A 17 21.75 -12.45 7.33
C PHE A 17 22.50 -12.07 6.04
N VAL A 18 22.24 -10.88 5.48
CA VAL A 18 22.86 -10.41 4.24
C VAL A 18 23.36 -8.99 4.48
N GLU A 19 24.56 -8.88 5.06
CA GLU A 19 25.13 -7.63 5.57
C GLU A 19 25.27 -6.53 4.49
N ASP A 20 25.52 -6.89 3.24
CA ASP A 20 25.78 -5.93 2.16
C ASP A 20 24.58 -5.68 1.24
N CYS A 21 23.39 -6.22 1.56
CA CYS A 21 22.20 -6.10 0.74
C CYS A 21 21.01 -5.57 1.56
N SER A 22 20.89 -4.25 1.62
CA SER A 22 19.74 -3.61 2.25
C SER A 22 18.48 -3.84 1.43
N VAL A 23 17.48 -4.52 2.01
CA VAL A 23 16.17 -4.72 1.36
C VAL A 23 15.53 -3.39 1.00
N GLY A 24 15.59 -2.40 1.91
CA GLY A 24 15.06 -1.05 1.68
C GLY A 24 15.76 -0.34 0.54
N GLY A 25 17.09 -0.37 0.48
CA GLY A 25 17.86 0.29 -0.57
C GLY A 25 17.57 -0.27 -1.96
N VAL A 26 17.52 -1.60 -2.10
CA VAL A 26 17.17 -2.24 -3.39
C VAL A 26 15.71 -1.95 -3.76
N TYR A 27 14.82 -1.93 -2.77
CA TYR A 27 13.43 -1.60 -2.98
C TYR A 27 13.26 -0.18 -3.54
N GLU A 28 13.92 0.81 -2.93
CA GLU A 28 13.91 2.21 -3.37
C GLU A 28 14.53 2.37 -4.77
N GLU A 29 15.63 1.67 -5.05
CA GLU A 29 16.25 1.68 -6.38
C GLU A 29 15.27 1.21 -7.46
N VAL A 30 14.53 0.13 -7.21
CA VAL A 30 13.52 -0.38 -8.15
C VAL A 30 12.34 0.59 -8.25
N ALA A 31 11.85 1.12 -7.12
CA ALA A 31 10.75 2.08 -7.08
C ALA A 31 11.06 3.35 -7.88
N ASN A 32 12.29 3.85 -7.78
CA ASN A 32 12.74 5.05 -8.48
C ASN A 32 12.88 4.89 -10.01
N GLN A 33 12.72 3.67 -10.55
CA GLN A 33 12.66 3.46 -12.01
C GLN A 33 11.30 3.85 -12.61
N TYR A 34 10.29 4.06 -11.77
CA TYR A 34 8.94 4.44 -12.18
C TYR A 34 8.71 5.93 -11.94
N ASP A 35 8.15 6.62 -12.96
CA ASP A 35 7.56 7.94 -12.75
C ASP A 35 6.12 7.74 -12.25
N TYR A 36 5.92 7.85 -10.94
CA TYR A 36 4.64 7.53 -10.30
C TYR A 36 4.02 8.75 -9.61
N VAL A 37 2.70 8.78 -9.58
CA VAL A 37 1.88 9.83 -8.93
C VAL A 37 1.92 9.66 -7.42
N GLY A 38 1.80 8.45 -6.95
CA GLY A 38 1.78 8.12 -5.52
C GLY A 38 1.89 6.62 -5.27
N TRP A 39 2.04 6.29 -4.00
CA TRP A 39 2.07 4.91 -3.53
C TRP A 39 0.92 4.63 -2.56
N MET A 40 0.54 3.37 -2.46
CA MET A 40 -0.66 2.92 -1.77
C MET A 40 -0.34 1.70 -0.91
N ILE A 41 -0.83 1.71 0.32
CA ILE A 41 -0.67 0.59 1.27
C ILE A 41 -1.97 0.35 2.05
N GLY A 42 -2.03 -0.82 2.67
CA GLY A 42 -3.11 -1.15 3.60
C GLY A 42 -2.95 -0.45 4.95
N ARG A 43 -4.04 -0.36 5.70
CA ARG A 43 -4.12 0.26 7.02
C ARG A 43 -3.03 -0.21 7.99
N VAL A 44 -2.84 -1.53 8.13
CA VAL A 44 -1.87 -2.09 9.09
C VAL A 44 -0.46 -1.63 8.75
N THR A 45 -0.06 -1.73 7.49
CA THR A 45 1.24 -1.28 7.02
C THR A 45 1.42 0.23 7.21
N MET A 46 0.36 1.02 6.99
CA MET A 46 0.41 2.47 7.22
C MET A 46 0.61 2.82 8.69
N ALA A 47 -0.03 2.09 9.61
CA ALA A 47 0.15 2.29 11.05
C ALA A 47 1.58 2.01 11.53
N GLU A 48 2.28 1.10 10.84
CA GLU A 48 3.67 0.74 11.13
C GLU A 48 4.70 1.65 10.44
N TYR A 49 4.24 2.46 9.48
CA TYR A 49 5.12 3.26 8.63
C TYR A 49 5.66 4.52 9.31
N SER A 50 4.90 5.14 10.20
CA SER A 50 5.29 6.38 10.88
C SER A 50 4.73 6.44 12.31
N GLU A 51 5.56 6.86 13.27
CA GLU A 51 5.13 7.10 14.65
C GLU A 51 4.07 8.23 14.78
N ALA A 52 3.97 9.09 13.77
CA ALA A 52 2.96 10.14 13.72
C ALA A 52 1.55 9.62 13.34
N ILE A 53 1.45 8.34 12.96
CA ILE A 53 0.20 7.67 12.62
C ILE A 53 -0.14 6.71 13.73
N THR A 54 -1.28 6.93 14.39
CA THR A 54 -1.77 6.06 15.46
C THR A 54 -3.02 5.31 15.03
N GLU A 55 -3.26 4.15 15.62
CA GLU A 55 -4.44 3.34 15.37
C GLU A 55 -5.34 3.30 16.60
N SER A 56 -6.65 3.37 16.38
CA SER A 56 -7.68 3.22 17.42
C SER A 56 -8.80 2.27 17.02
N GLU A 57 -9.86 2.24 17.82
CA GLU A 57 -11.11 1.59 17.44
C GLU A 57 -11.69 2.23 16.16
N PRO A 58 -12.50 1.48 15.37
CA PRO A 58 -13.13 2.01 14.17
C PRO A 58 -13.94 3.28 14.45
N ALA A 59 -13.88 4.23 13.54
CA ALA A 59 -14.73 5.41 13.57
C ALA A 59 -16.21 5.00 13.67
N LYS A 60 -17.01 5.78 14.39
CA LYS A 60 -18.45 5.58 14.41
C LYS A 60 -19.01 5.71 12.99
N LEU A 61 -20.07 4.97 12.72
CA LEU A 61 -20.79 5.11 11.46
C LEU A 61 -21.85 6.19 11.59
N ARG A 62 -22.02 6.95 10.52
CA ARG A 62 -23.15 7.89 10.40
C ARG A 62 -24.48 7.12 10.26
N PRO A 63 -25.61 7.66 10.70
CA PRO A 63 -26.93 7.05 10.52
C PRO A 63 -27.19 6.70 9.04
N ALA A 64 -27.87 5.59 8.80
CA ALA A 64 -28.08 5.06 7.44
C ALA A 64 -28.83 6.03 6.50
N GLU A 65 -29.72 6.84 7.09
CA GLU A 65 -30.54 7.83 6.39
C GLU A 65 -29.83 9.15 6.10
N THR A 66 -28.61 9.35 6.61
CA THR A 66 -27.83 10.56 6.32
C THR A 66 -27.08 10.46 5.00
N ALA A 67 -26.82 11.61 4.40
CA ALA A 67 -26.00 11.68 3.19
C ALA A 67 -24.60 11.07 3.41
N PRO A 68 -23.99 10.45 2.39
CA PRO A 68 -22.63 9.93 2.46
C PRO A 68 -21.62 11.00 2.87
N ALA A 69 -20.54 10.58 3.53
CA ALA A 69 -19.42 11.46 3.81
C ALA A 69 -18.84 12.02 2.51
N GLN A 70 -18.42 13.26 2.55
CA GLN A 70 -17.74 13.90 1.42
C GLN A 70 -16.23 13.74 1.59
N GLY A 71 -15.53 13.38 0.50
CA GLY A 71 -14.08 13.38 0.47
C GLY A 71 -13.46 14.78 0.68
N ILE A 72 -12.18 14.79 0.97
CA ILE A 72 -11.37 16.00 1.15
C ILE A 72 -10.27 15.98 0.10
N LYS A 73 -10.38 16.81 -0.92
CA LYS A 73 -9.28 17.02 -1.84
C LYS A 73 -8.31 18.05 -1.24
N VAL A 74 -7.03 17.68 -1.18
CA VAL A 74 -5.94 18.56 -0.74
C VAL A 74 -5.01 18.87 -1.91
N ASP A 75 -4.40 20.05 -1.90
CA ASP A 75 -3.36 20.38 -2.87
C ASP A 75 -2.02 19.75 -2.41
N PRO A 76 -1.45 18.82 -3.16
CA PRO A 76 -0.20 18.19 -2.79
C PRO A 76 1.02 19.11 -2.94
N LYS A 77 0.87 20.29 -3.55
CA LYS A 77 1.97 21.26 -3.77
C LYS A 77 3.20 20.63 -4.45
N GLY A 78 2.94 19.80 -5.46
CA GLY A 78 3.98 19.11 -6.22
C GLY A 78 4.57 17.87 -5.53
N ARG A 79 4.03 17.46 -4.36
CA ARG A 79 4.45 16.23 -3.69
C ARG A 79 3.76 15.02 -4.33
N LYS A 80 4.39 13.86 -4.21
CA LYS A 80 3.73 12.58 -4.44
C LYS A 80 2.67 12.31 -3.37
N ILE A 81 1.80 11.35 -3.62
CA ILE A 81 0.71 10.99 -2.74
C ILE A 81 1.01 9.69 -2.02
N SER A 82 0.80 9.66 -0.71
CA SER A 82 0.81 8.47 0.13
C SER A 82 -0.62 8.10 0.49
N VAL A 83 -1.11 6.94 0.05
CA VAL A 83 -2.49 6.51 0.24
C VAL A 83 -2.60 5.38 1.23
N ALA A 84 -3.44 5.57 2.25
CA ALA A 84 -3.82 4.53 3.20
C ALA A 84 -5.25 4.01 2.92
N PHE A 85 -5.41 2.71 2.69
CA PHE A 85 -6.74 2.10 2.61
C PHE A 85 -7.23 1.72 4.01
N ASP A 86 -8.04 2.59 4.61
CA ASP A 86 -8.62 2.46 5.95
C ASP A 86 -10.13 2.66 5.93
N PHE A 87 -10.86 1.74 5.33
CA PHE A 87 -12.31 1.84 5.19
C PHE A 87 -13.08 2.01 6.50
N LYS A 88 -12.46 1.67 7.63
CA LYS A 88 -13.09 1.75 8.96
C LYS A 88 -12.74 3.02 9.72
N GLY A 89 -11.86 3.87 9.21
CA GLY A 89 -11.43 5.09 9.90
C GLY A 89 -10.78 4.79 11.25
N LYS A 90 -9.75 3.97 11.27
CA LYS A 90 -9.00 3.60 12.47
C LYS A 90 -7.70 4.38 12.63
N LEU A 91 -7.20 4.98 11.54
CA LEU A 91 -5.94 5.71 11.54
C LEU A 91 -6.14 7.20 11.85
N HIS A 92 -5.31 7.70 12.74
CA HIS A 92 -5.27 9.11 13.12
C HIS A 92 -3.92 9.68 12.68
N TYR A 93 -3.94 10.79 11.98
CA TYR A 93 -2.76 11.38 11.37
C TYR A 93 -2.34 12.63 12.15
N GLY A 94 -1.14 12.59 12.77
CA GLY A 94 -0.59 13.73 13.50
C GLY A 94 -0.06 14.84 12.59
N GLN A 95 0.09 14.57 11.30
CA GLN A 95 0.61 15.49 10.29
C GLN A 95 0.08 15.18 8.90
N PRO A 96 0.03 16.18 7.98
CA PRO A 96 -0.52 15.98 6.63
C PRO A 96 0.43 15.33 5.63
N VAL A 97 1.72 15.26 5.96
CA VAL A 97 2.80 14.85 5.06
C VAL A 97 3.64 13.77 5.75
N GLN A 98 3.99 12.72 5.03
CA GLN A 98 4.92 11.70 5.51
C GLN A 98 6.31 12.29 5.78
N GLU A 99 7.10 11.64 6.60
CA GLU A 99 8.50 12.01 6.85
C GLU A 99 9.34 12.00 5.55
N THR A 100 8.98 11.13 4.62
CA THR A 100 9.55 11.02 3.27
C THR A 100 9.04 12.08 2.29
N GLY A 101 8.05 12.88 2.66
CA GLY A 101 7.62 14.08 1.95
C GLY A 101 6.30 13.97 1.17
N GLU A 102 5.65 12.81 1.11
CA GLU A 102 4.40 12.61 0.39
C GLU A 102 3.20 13.17 1.15
N GLN A 103 2.23 13.72 0.43
CA GLN A 103 0.94 14.15 0.97
C GLN A 103 0.10 12.93 1.33
N ILE A 104 -0.38 12.87 2.57
CA ILE A 104 -1.24 11.78 3.05
C ILE A 104 -2.66 11.94 2.53
N VAL A 105 -3.22 10.82 2.03
CA VAL A 105 -4.62 10.69 1.63
C VAL A 105 -5.18 9.39 2.20
N ALA A 106 -6.26 9.46 2.96
CA ALA A 106 -6.96 8.29 3.47
C ALA A 106 -8.10 7.86 2.54
N VAL A 107 -8.19 6.58 2.20
CA VAL A 107 -9.38 6.00 1.57
C VAL A 107 -10.25 5.40 2.66
N VAL A 108 -11.43 5.95 2.87
CA VAL A 108 -12.34 5.59 3.96
C VAL A 108 -13.73 5.26 3.43
N SER A 109 -14.54 4.54 4.20
CA SER A 109 -15.95 4.37 3.86
C SER A 109 -16.67 5.73 3.87
N ASP A 110 -17.60 5.93 2.95
CA ASP A 110 -18.52 7.07 2.95
C ASP A 110 -19.52 7.03 4.15
N ARG A 111 -19.45 5.97 4.96
CA ARG A 111 -20.26 5.77 6.16
C ARG A 111 -19.56 6.16 7.46
N VAL A 112 -18.29 6.56 7.45
CA VAL A 112 -17.63 7.08 8.67
C VAL A 112 -18.30 8.37 9.13
N CYS A 113 -18.28 8.64 10.43
CA CYS A 113 -18.94 9.82 11.02
C CYS A 113 -18.28 11.13 10.61
N ASP A 114 -19.02 12.23 10.79
CA ASP A 114 -18.53 13.57 10.44
C ASP A 114 -17.34 14.01 11.29
N GLU A 115 -17.29 13.57 12.54
CA GLU A 115 -16.19 13.88 13.45
C GLU A 115 -14.86 13.33 12.93
N TYR A 116 -14.85 12.13 12.35
CA TYR A 116 -13.66 11.54 11.78
C TYR A 116 -13.22 12.29 10.50
N ILE A 117 -14.15 12.65 9.64
CA ILE A 117 -13.86 13.47 8.44
C ILE A 117 -13.30 14.84 8.85
N GLU A 118 -13.84 15.45 9.91
CA GLU A 118 -13.35 16.73 10.40
C GLU A 118 -11.95 16.60 11.01
N GLU A 119 -11.66 15.50 11.70
CA GLU A 119 -10.32 15.20 12.19
C GLU A 119 -9.29 15.10 11.03
N LEU A 120 -9.62 14.37 9.95
CA LEU A 120 -8.77 14.31 8.75
C LEU A 120 -8.54 15.71 8.16
N ARG A 121 -9.57 16.55 8.14
CA ARG A 121 -9.46 17.94 7.68
C ARG A 121 -8.51 18.77 8.56
N GLN A 122 -8.62 18.62 9.87
CA GLN A 122 -7.78 19.37 10.83
C GLN A 122 -6.31 18.91 10.78
N SER A 123 -6.06 17.63 10.54
CA SER A 123 -4.70 17.13 10.33
C SER A 123 -4.10 17.58 9.00
N GLY A 124 -4.93 18.06 8.07
CA GLY A 124 -4.52 18.42 6.71
C GLY A 124 -4.34 17.24 5.77
N ALA A 125 -4.74 16.04 6.18
CA ALA A 125 -4.79 14.87 5.31
C ALA A 125 -5.95 14.98 4.31
N GLY A 126 -5.75 14.44 3.11
CA GLY A 126 -6.83 14.24 2.15
C GLY A 126 -7.69 13.03 2.52
N ALA A 127 -8.90 12.97 1.97
CA ALA A 127 -9.77 11.82 2.12
C ALA A 127 -10.52 11.50 0.83
N VAL A 128 -10.54 10.24 0.45
CA VAL A 128 -11.43 9.68 -0.58
C VAL A 128 -12.48 8.84 0.14
N ALA A 129 -13.71 9.34 0.14
CA ALA A 129 -14.85 8.62 0.72
C ALA A 129 -15.48 7.70 -0.33
N VAL A 130 -15.50 6.40 -0.07
CA VAL A 130 -15.96 5.38 -1.02
C VAL A 130 -17.21 4.66 -0.52
N PRO A 131 -18.17 4.35 -1.40
CA PRO A 131 -19.33 3.54 -1.05
C PRO A 131 -18.90 2.09 -0.79
N VAL A 132 -19.45 1.49 0.28
CA VAL A 132 -19.20 0.07 0.58
C VAL A 132 -20.22 -0.79 -0.18
N ASN A 133 -19.86 -1.20 -1.39
CA ASN A 133 -20.77 -1.92 -2.30
C ASN A 133 -20.09 -3.04 -3.11
N GLY A 134 -18.85 -3.40 -2.77
CA GLY A 134 -18.04 -4.39 -3.49
C GLY A 134 -17.15 -3.82 -4.60
N ASN A 135 -17.22 -2.50 -4.87
CA ASN A 135 -16.39 -1.82 -5.87
C ASN A 135 -15.52 -0.72 -5.26
N GLU A 136 -15.25 -0.81 -3.96
CA GLU A 136 -14.55 0.24 -3.19
C GLU A 136 -13.20 0.61 -3.80
N PHE A 137 -12.43 -0.38 -4.24
CA PHE A 137 -11.10 -0.18 -4.82
C PHE A 137 -11.17 0.49 -6.19
N VAL A 138 -12.14 0.09 -7.04
CA VAL A 138 -12.35 0.70 -8.36
C VAL A 138 -12.72 2.17 -8.17
N PHE A 139 -13.70 2.45 -7.32
CA PHE A 139 -14.14 3.81 -7.03
C PHE A 139 -13.00 4.67 -6.45
N ALA A 140 -12.21 4.10 -5.54
CA ALA A 140 -11.06 4.80 -4.96
C ALA A 140 -10.04 5.18 -6.04
N MET A 141 -9.68 4.25 -6.93
CA MET A 141 -8.71 4.52 -8.00
C MET A 141 -9.22 5.57 -9.00
N GLU A 142 -10.49 5.50 -9.39
CA GLU A 142 -11.10 6.52 -10.25
C GLU A 142 -11.06 7.91 -9.61
N GLN A 143 -11.36 8.01 -8.31
CA GLN A 143 -11.34 9.28 -7.59
C GLN A 143 -9.91 9.79 -7.36
N LEU A 144 -8.96 8.92 -7.02
CA LEU A 144 -7.55 9.27 -6.87
C LEU A 144 -6.96 9.79 -8.19
N ALA A 145 -7.22 9.10 -9.31
CA ALA A 145 -6.78 9.55 -10.63
C ALA A 145 -7.37 10.92 -11.01
N LYS A 146 -8.64 11.13 -10.74
CA LYS A 146 -9.34 12.42 -10.98
C LYS A 146 -8.77 13.55 -10.13
N ASP A 147 -8.42 13.28 -8.87
CA ASP A 147 -8.03 14.33 -7.93
C ASP A 147 -6.54 14.66 -7.99
N TYR A 148 -5.69 13.66 -8.27
CA TYR A 148 -4.23 13.80 -8.15
C TYR A 148 -3.46 13.48 -9.43
N GLY A 149 -4.11 12.93 -10.43
CA GLY A 149 -3.53 12.65 -11.74
C GLY A 149 -3.64 11.21 -12.19
N ASP A 150 -3.83 11.06 -13.49
CA ASP A 150 -3.81 9.78 -14.18
C ASP A 150 -2.36 9.41 -14.49
N GLY A 151 -1.90 8.27 -14.00
CA GLY A 151 -0.52 7.82 -14.14
C GLY A 151 -0.25 6.53 -13.38
N VAL A 152 1.03 6.27 -13.13
CA VAL A 152 1.42 5.08 -12.36
C VAL A 152 1.12 5.29 -10.88
N TRP A 153 0.36 4.38 -10.30
CA TRP A 153 0.13 4.26 -8.87
C TRP A 153 0.80 2.99 -8.36
N MET A 154 1.68 3.11 -7.39
CA MET A 154 2.43 1.98 -6.86
C MET A 154 1.68 1.35 -5.68
N LEU A 155 1.29 0.08 -5.79
CA LEU A 155 0.75 -0.69 -4.67
C LEU A 155 1.89 -1.37 -3.93
N GLU A 156 2.21 -0.88 -2.74
CA GLU A 156 3.38 -1.31 -1.97
C GLU A 156 3.07 -2.32 -0.86
N GLY A 157 1.82 -2.69 -0.71
CA GLY A 157 1.44 -3.83 0.11
C GLY A 157 0.56 -3.51 1.32
N GLY A 158 0.52 -4.33 2.29
CA GLY A 158 0.56 -5.71 2.64
C GLY A 158 -0.24 -6.73 1.85
N ALA A 159 -0.17 -7.94 2.33
CA ALA A 159 -0.68 -9.14 1.66
C ALA A 159 -2.17 -9.08 1.27
N ILE A 160 -3.00 -8.60 2.18
CA ILE A 160 -4.47 -8.54 2.01
C ILE A 160 -4.87 -7.52 0.93
N ILE A 161 -4.28 -6.31 0.97
CA ILE A 161 -4.61 -5.29 -0.02
C ILE A 161 -4.10 -5.66 -1.41
N ASN A 162 -2.92 -6.29 -1.51
CA ASN A 162 -2.41 -6.81 -2.77
C ASN A 162 -3.40 -7.79 -3.41
N ALA A 163 -3.89 -8.74 -2.62
CA ALA A 163 -4.89 -9.70 -3.10
C ALA A 163 -6.21 -9.02 -3.49
N ALA A 164 -6.66 -8.02 -2.73
CA ALA A 164 -7.90 -7.29 -3.04
C ALA A 164 -7.80 -6.51 -4.37
N PHE A 165 -6.67 -5.86 -4.65
CA PHE A 165 -6.43 -5.20 -5.94
C PHE A 165 -6.36 -6.19 -7.11
N MET A 166 -5.74 -7.37 -6.89
CA MET A 166 -5.76 -8.45 -7.89
C MET A 166 -7.17 -8.95 -8.15
N GLN A 167 -8.00 -9.12 -7.12
CA GLN A 167 -9.40 -9.52 -7.25
C GLN A 167 -10.24 -8.48 -8.01
N ALA A 168 -9.96 -7.21 -7.79
CA ALA A 168 -10.61 -6.11 -8.50
C ALA A 168 -10.09 -5.88 -9.93
N ALA A 169 -9.11 -6.68 -10.39
CA ALA A 169 -8.46 -6.55 -11.70
C ALA A 169 -7.85 -5.15 -11.95
N LEU A 170 -7.30 -4.54 -10.90
CA LEU A 170 -6.70 -3.19 -10.92
C LEU A 170 -5.16 -3.21 -11.02
N VAL A 171 -4.56 -4.38 -11.20
CA VAL A 171 -3.10 -4.52 -11.27
C VAL A 171 -2.68 -4.76 -12.71
N ASP A 172 -1.93 -3.82 -13.28
CA ASP A 172 -1.40 -3.91 -14.65
C ASP A 172 -0.02 -4.58 -14.70
N GLU A 173 0.81 -4.33 -13.68
CA GLU A 173 2.19 -4.84 -13.62
C GLU A 173 2.52 -5.31 -12.20
N VAL A 174 3.27 -6.41 -12.09
CA VAL A 174 3.82 -6.90 -10.82
C VAL A 174 5.34 -6.83 -10.88
N SER A 175 5.93 -6.05 -9.98
CA SER A 175 7.38 -5.96 -9.77
C SER A 175 7.72 -6.58 -8.42
N THR A 176 8.56 -7.61 -8.40
CA THR A 176 8.97 -8.31 -7.18
C THR A 176 10.49 -8.36 -7.08
N VAL A 177 11.01 -7.82 -5.99
CA VAL A 177 12.39 -8.01 -5.57
C VAL A 177 12.44 -9.30 -4.74
N VAL A 178 13.13 -10.30 -5.25
CA VAL A 178 13.31 -11.57 -4.52
C VAL A 178 14.61 -11.50 -3.74
N TYR A 179 14.49 -11.48 -2.42
CA TYR A 179 15.62 -11.46 -1.52
C TYR A 179 16.17 -12.89 -1.31
N PRO A 180 17.49 -13.10 -1.27
CA PRO A 180 18.11 -14.44 -1.23
C PRO A 180 18.01 -15.09 0.15
N ALA A 181 16.81 -15.16 0.69
CA ALA A 181 16.49 -15.83 1.95
C ALA A 181 15.25 -16.71 1.79
N ILE A 182 15.17 -17.76 2.59
CA ILE A 182 13.99 -18.61 2.75
C ILE A 182 13.48 -18.40 4.16
N ASP A 183 12.29 -17.83 4.32
CA ASP A 183 11.68 -17.58 5.64
C ASP A 183 11.18 -18.88 6.28
N ALA A 184 10.53 -19.74 5.51
CA ALA A 184 9.95 -21.02 5.93
C ALA A 184 9.03 -20.94 7.17
N THR A 185 8.57 -19.75 7.56
CA THR A 185 7.71 -19.56 8.74
C THR A 185 6.26 -19.59 8.32
N LYS A 186 5.49 -20.45 8.98
CA LYS A 186 4.09 -20.67 8.65
C LYS A 186 3.21 -19.43 8.87
N GLU A 187 3.52 -18.65 9.91
CA GLU A 187 2.77 -17.44 10.29
C GLU A 187 3.21 -16.17 9.54
N SER A 188 4.28 -16.26 8.74
CA SER A 188 4.73 -15.14 7.92
C SER A 188 3.79 -14.95 6.73
N PRO A 189 3.21 -13.75 6.51
CA PRO A 189 2.29 -13.52 5.41
C PRO A 189 2.97 -13.71 4.06
N ALA A 190 2.23 -14.26 3.10
CA ALA A 190 2.64 -14.30 1.71
C ALA A 190 2.45 -12.91 1.04
N ILE A 191 3.02 -12.72 -0.15
CA ILE A 191 2.83 -11.48 -0.93
C ILE A 191 1.35 -11.20 -1.17
N TYR A 192 0.54 -12.23 -1.35
CA TYR A 192 -0.89 -12.16 -1.57
C TYR A 192 -1.63 -13.09 -0.62
N GLU A 193 -2.52 -12.52 0.21
CA GLU A 193 -3.44 -13.26 1.07
C GLU A 193 -4.87 -12.85 0.75
N ALA A 194 -5.54 -13.66 -0.05
CA ALA A 194 -6.91 -13.43 -0.44
C ALA A 194 -7.89 -13.84 0.66
N ALA A 195 -8.93 -13.04 0.89
CA ALA A 195 -10.02 -13.38 1.79
C ALA A 195 -10.87 -14.56 1.27
N GLN A 196 -10.82 -14.83 -0.03
CA GLN A 196 -11.45 -15.96 -0.68
C GLN A 196 -10.40 -16.72 -1.50
N GLU A 197 -10.44 -18.04 -1.44
CA GLU A 197 -9.58 -18.89 -2.27
C GLU A 197 -9.84 -18.64 -3.75
N GLY A 198 -8.78 -18.52 -4.53
CA GLY A 198 -8.88 -18.30 -5.97
C GLY A 198 -7.52 -18.33 -6.65
N VAL A 199 -7.54 -18.55 -7.96
CA VAL A 199 -6.36 -18.46 -8.82
C VAL A 199 -6.48 -17.20 -9.67
N PHE A 200 -5.61 -16.24 -9.45
CA PHE A 200 -5.53 -15.03 -10.26
C PHE A 200 -4.64 -15.30 -11.46
N ARG A 201 -5.13 -14.97 -12.64
CA ARG A 201 -4.33 -15.02 -13.87
C ARG A 201 -4.02 -13.61 -14.30
N LEU A 202 -2.75 -13.30 -14.44
CA LEU A 202 -2.33 -12.09 -15.13
C LEU A 202 -2.80 -12.19 -16.60
N SER A 203 -3.59 -11.23 -17.04
CA SER A 203 -4.10 -11.20 -18.42
C SER A 203 -2.95 -10.97 -19.39
N LYS A 204 -2.92 -11.77 -20.48
CA LYS A 204 -1.92 -11.57 -21.56
C LYS A 204 -2.22 -10.34 -22.42
N SER A 205 -3.31 -9.65 -22.20
CA SER A 205 -3.78 -8.55 -23.07
C SER A 205 -3.17 -7.19 -22.72
N ALA A 206 -2.65 -7.00 -21.53
CA ALA A 206 -1.80 -5.85 -21.24
C ALA A 206 -0.39 -6.12 -21.75
N LYS A 207 0.32 -5.13 -22.23
CA LYS A 207 1.77 -5.19 -22.47
C LYS A 207 2.50 -5.32 -21.12
N SER A 208 2.17 -6.37 -20.37
CA SER A 208 2.76 -6.69 -19.10
C SER A 208 4.12 -7.29 -19.38
N THR A 209 5.14 -6.49 -19.23
CA THR A 209 6.48 -7.00 -19.05
C THR A 209 6.58 -7.39 -17.59
N ALA A 210 6.16 -8.60 -17.23
CA ALA A 210 6.50 -9.17 -15.94
C ALA A 210 8.03 -9.25 -15.88
N ARG A 211 8.67 -8.26 -15.28
CA ARG A 211 10.09 -8.28 -15.01
C ARG A 211 10.28 -8.93 -13.65
N LEU A 212 10.56 -10.22 -13.65
CA LEU A 212 11.17 -10.88 -12.51
C LEU A 212 12.61 -10.35 -12.43
N LEU A 213 12.83 -9.30 -11.65
CA LEU A 213 14.16 -8.83 -11.33
C LEU A 213 14.68 -9.70 -10.20
N THR A 214 15.39 -10.76 -10.55
CA THR A 214 16.16 -11.56 -9.60
C THR A 214 17.50 -10.85 -9.39
N PHE A 215 17.63 -10.09 -8.31
CA PHE A 215 18.94 -9.66 -7.85
C PHE A 215 19.56 -10.80 -7.06
N ILE A 216 20.57 -11.44 -7.62
CA ILE A 216 21.47 -12.32 -6.89
C ILE A 216 22.59 -11.41 -6.37
N CYS A 217 22.62 -11.15 -5.07
CA CYS A 217 23.80 -10.61 -4.42
C CYS A 217 24.93 -11.64 -4.59
N SER A 218 25.84 -11.40 -5.51
CA SER A 218 26.90 -12.33 -5.92
C SER A 218 28.25 -11.97 -5.29
N GLU A 219 28.29 -11.53 -4.04
CA GLU A 219 29.55 -11.49 -3.30
C GLU A 219 29.40 -12.25 -1.98
N HIS A 220 29.75 -13.54 -2.03
CA HIS A 220 30.08 -14.31 -0.84
C HIS A 220 31.48 -13.91 -0.36
N PRO A 221 31.64 -13.37 0.84
CA PRO A 221 32.90 -13.55 1.53
C PRO A 221 33.04 -15.06 1.80
N GLN A 222 34.16 -15.63 1.38
CA GLN A 222 34.53 -17.00 1.61
C GLN A 222 34.39 -17.31 3.11
N ILE A 223 33.49 -18.22 3.45
CA ILE A 223 33.51 -18.85 4.77
C ILE A 223 34.76 -19.72 4.77
N SER A 224 35.82 -19.23 5.42
CA SER A 224 36.98 -20.06 5.72
C SER A 224 36.59 -21.08 6.77
N PRO A 225 37.07 -22.34 6.65
CA PRO A 225 36.69 -23.45 7.52
C PRO A 225 37.13 -23.28 8.96
#